data_5d0faf8e96869a4d4d8da171d891f143
#
_entry.id   5d0faf8e96869a4d4d8da171d891f143
#
_cell.length_a   1.000
_cell.length_b   1.000
_cell.length_c   1.000
_cell.angle_alpha   90.00
_cell.angle_beta   90.00
_cell.angle_gamma   90.00
#
_symmetry.space_group_name_H-M   'P 1'
#
loop_
_entity.id
_entity.type
_entity.pdbx_description
1 polymer ?
#
loop_
_entity_poly.entity_id
_entity_poly.type
_entity_poly.pdbx_seq_one_letter_code
_entity_poly.pdbx_strand_id
1 'polypeptide(L)'
;MKSKNDHRRFPFIIGFALAIFLVVSLTAHFATAQQSNTSLTGNWAVREPRADGTVRLTYFNLKQEGSRITGSIRVTQFYYLITDSTGGPEGFTITGTMKDGKSDRSVKYEGKLVGDELHIATRRRPDAPLTEMVAHRAHLGEGALPARIPPPALHKVPDNGLARTPPMGWNSWNKFAGRVDDATVRSIADAMASNGMKEAGYLYINIDDTWEGGRDAQGNILTNKKFPDMKALADYVHSKGLKLGIYSSPGPNTCAGYEGSYGHEAQDAHTYAQWGIDYLKYDWCGARTLYTDEEMPAIYQKMGDALSATHRPIVYSLCQYGRLDVWKWGADVGGNLWRTTGDIRDSWDSMTKIGFGQNDLAQYAKPGHWNDPDMLEIGNGGMTDAEYRTHMSLWSILAAPLLAGNDLRSMSPATLAILTNREVIAVNQDREGKQGTRAWKSGDQEIWVRPLSGGAKAVAFFNRAGGDAKVSIHWADIGITDKSHLRDLWLHQDVEWPGPEYSVTIPAHGVVMLRVSR
;
A
#
# COMPACT_ATOMS: atom_id res chain seq x y z
N MET A 1 -61.31 -17.67 53.25
CA MET A 1 -61.33 -18.22 54.59
C MET A 1 -60.24 -17.47 55.34
N LYS A 2 -60.63 -16.53 56.16
CA LYS A 2 -60.69 -16.54 57.65
C LYS A 2 -59.30 -16.87 58.22
N SER A 3 -58.68 -16.16 59.12
CA SER A 3 -59.15 -15.32 60.22
C SER A 3 -57.90 -14.78 60.94
N LYS A 4 -57.80 -13.55 61.22
CA LYS A 4 -58.10 -12.85 62.49
C LYS A 4 -57.03 -12.93 63.58
N ASN A 5 -56.62 -11.74 63.99
CA ASN A 5 -56.69 -11.12 65.33
C ASN A 5 -55.59 -11.57 66.30
N ASP A 6 -55.18 -10.79 67.30
CA ASP A 6 -55.60 -9.52 67.88
C ASP A 6 -54.61 -9.08 68.95
N HIS A 7 -54.49 -7.78 69.18
CA HIS A 7 -54.37 -7.02 70.45
C HIS A 7 -53.29 -7.35 71.51
N ARG A 8 -52.55 -6.43 72.08
CA ARG A 8 -52.91 -5.38 73.03
C ARG A 8 -51.64 -4.63 73.52
N ARG A 9 -51.55 -3.35 73.39
CA ARG A 9 -51.71 -2.23 74.38
C ARG A 9 -50.82 -2.18 75.67
N PHE A 10 -49.98 -1.11 75.70
CA PHE A 10 -49.80 -0.02 76.66
C PHE A 10 -49.40 -0.34 78.14
N PRO A 11 -48.93 0.70 78.86
CA PRO A 11 -47.88 1.74 78.75
C PRO A 11 -46.95 1.81 79.99
N PHE A 12 -45.95 2.62 80.05
CA PHE A 12 -45.65 3.45 81.26
C PHE A 12 -44.62 4.55 80.97
N ILE A 13 -44.89 5.67 81.54
CA ILE A 13 -44.30 7.00 81.49
C ILE A 13 -43.18 7.13 82.53
N ILE A 14 -42.29 8.10 82.32
CA ILE A 14 -41.59 9.00 83.20
C ILE A 14 -40.07 9.04 83.03
N GLY A 15 -39.59 10.27 82.78
CA GLY A 15 -38.36 10.73 83.32
C GLY A 15 -37.58 11.74 82.47
N PHE A 16 -37.84 13.02 82.66
CA PHE A 16 -37.06 14.18 82.18
C PHE A 16 -35.58 14.11 82.57
N ALA A 17 -34.67 14.33 81.65
CA ALA A 17 -33.42 15.06 81.92
C ALA A 17 -32.89 15.69 80.66
N LEU A 18 -32.92 16.99 80.56
CA LEU A 18 -32.39 17.86 79.56
C LEU A 18 -30.84 17.88 79.70
N ALA A 19 -30.11 17.34 78.77
CA ALA A 19 -28.69 17.62 78.65
C ALA A 19 -28.44 18.13 77.22
N ILE A 20 -28.22 19.44 77.14
CA ILE A 20 -27.79 20.11 75.89
C ILE A 20 -26.35 19.72 75.63
N PHE A 21 -26.13 18.85 74.69
CA PHE A 21 -24.79 18.64 74.07
C PHE A 21 -24.70 19.44 72.80
N LEU A 22 -23.91 20.51 72.88
CA LEU A 22 -23.47 21.26 71.68
C LEU A 22 -22.54 20.38 70.83
N VAL A 23 -23.06 19.75 69.81
CA VAL A 23 -22.23 19.05 68.83
C VAL A 23 -21.76 20.08 67.80
N VAL A 24 -20.53 20.56 67.96
CA VAL A 24 -19.81 21.30 66.93
C VAL A 24 -19.43 20.28 65.82
N SER A 25 -20.23 20.25 64.77
CA SER A 25 -19.89 19.49 63.58
C SER A 25 -18.71 20.17 62.90
N LEU A 26 -17.48 19.67 63.13
CA LEU A 26 -16.33 19.94 62.27
C LEU A 26 -16.53 19.16 61.00
N THR A 27 -17.14 19.77 59.99
CA THR A 27 -17.03 19.26 58.59
C THR A 27 -15.61 19.51 58.14
N ALA A 28 -14.74 18.50 58.33
CA ALA A 28 -13.47 18.45 57.65
C ALA A 28 -13.78 18.25 56.15
N HIS A 29 -13.71 19.32 55.39
CA HIS A 29 -13.60 19.22 53.94
C HIS A 29 -12.25 18.57 53.66
N PHE A 30 -12.24 17.26 53.43
CA PHE A 30 -11.15 16.63 52.72
C PHE A 30 -11.19 17.15 51.30
N ALA A 31 -10.54 18.28 51.04
CA ALA A 31 -10.07 18.60 49.71
C ALA A 31 -9.08 17.49 49.37
N THR A 32 -9.53 16.50 48.63
CA THR A 32 -8.63 15.62 47.92
C THR A 32 -7.83 16.53 46.97
N ALA A 33 -6.65 16.95 47.46
CA ALA A 33 -5.66 17.56 46.58
C ALA A 33 -5.42 16.51 45.49
N GLN A 34 -5.99 16.73 44.34
CA GLN A 34 -5.66 16.00 43.14
C GLN A 34 -4.17 16.27 42.94
N GLN A 35 -3.33 15.30 43.29
CA GLN A 35 -1.90 15.37 43.07
C GLN A 35 -1.71 15.60 41.59
N SER A 36 -1.42 16.83 41.19
CA SER A 36 -1.06 17.15 39.83
C SER A 36 0.14 16.29 39.51
N ASN A 37 -0.05 15.37 38.55
CA ASN A 37 0.96 14.43 38.14
C ASN A 37 2.01 15.23 37.37
N THR A 38 3.04 15.70 38.06
CA THR A 38 4.10 16.59 37.52
C THR A 38 5.16 15.84 36.72
N SER A 39 4.93 14.58 36.37
CA SER A 39 5.89 13.75 35.66
C SER A 39 5.45 13.44 34.24
N LEU A 40 6.38 13.56 33.27
CA LEU A 40 6.20 13.10 31.90
C LEU A 40 6.17 11.57 31.81
N THR A 41 6.65 10.86 32.83
CA THR A 41 6.69 9.38 32.83
C THR A 41 5.31 8.77 32.68
N GLY A 42 5.17 7.86 31.72
CA GLY A 42 3.95 7.12 31.44
C GLY A 42 3.67 6.96 29.95
N ASN A 43 2.53 6.33 29.66
CA ASN A 43 2.04 6.18 28.30
C ASN A 43 1.07 7.33 27.99
N TRP A 44 1.23 7.88 26.81
CA TRP A 44 0.42 8.98 26.29
C TRP A 44 -0.08 8.66 24.91
N ALA A 45 -1.30 9.03 24.57
CA ALA A 45 -1.91 8.82 23.26
C ALA A 45 -2.55 10.08 22.71
N VAL A 46 -2.21 10.42 21.50
CA VAL A 46 -2.98 11.33 20.65
C VAL A 46 -3.97 10.50 19.87
N ARG A 47 -5.26 10.85 19.95
CA ARG A 47 -6.36 10.18 19.26
C ARG A 47 -7.01 11.16 18.30
N GLU A 48 -6.75 11.00 17.02
CA GLU A 48 -7.30 11.83 15.94
C GLU A 48 -8.41 11.06 15.21
N PRO A 49 -9.70 11.40 15.40
CA PRO A 49 -10.79 10.79 14.65
C PRO A 49 -10.63 11.06 13.16
N ARG A 50 -10.83 10.02 12.33
CA ARG A 50 -10.86 10.13 10.88
C ARG A 50 -12.31 10.20 10.38
N ALA A 51 -12.51 10.77 9.19
CA ALA A 51 -13.82 10.87 8.57
C ALA A 51 -14.49 9.51 8.29
N ASP A 52 -13.68 8.47 8.10
CA ASP A 52 -14.13 7.08 7.89
C ASP A 52 -14.57 6.35 9.17
N GLY A 53 -14.54 7.04 10.32
CA GLY A 53 -14.95 6.51 11.61
C GLY A 53 -13.85 5.75 12.35
N THR A 54 -12.67 5.60 11.77
CA THR A 54 -11.49 5.06 12.46
C THR A 54 -10.77 6.15 13.26
N VAL A 55 -9.78 5.76 14.06
CA VAL A 55 -8.98 6.70 14.86
C VAL A 55 -7.51 6.54 14.48
N ARG A 56 -6.87 7.65 14.14
CA ARG A 56 -5.40 7.67 14.00
C ARG A 56 -4.78 7.81 15.39
N LEU A 57 -3.81 6.94 15.66
CA LEU A 57 -3.16 6.88 16.97
C LEU A 57 -1.68 7.26 16.85
N THR A 58 -1.23 8.11 17.78
CA THR A 58 0.19 8.36 18.00
C THR A 58 0.45 8.16 19.49
N TYR A 59 1.44 7.35 19.83
CA TYR A 59 1.77 7.02 21.19
C TYR A 59 3.15 7.54 21.58
N PHE A 60 3.24 8.01 22.83
CA PHE A 60 4.50 8.37 23.47
C PHE A 60 4.62 7.57 24.75
N ASN A 61 5.59 6.67 24.82
CA ASN A 61 5.95 5.96 26.03
C ASN A 61 7.20 6.65 26.59
N LEU A 62 7.04 7.42 27.66
CA LEU A 62 8.06 8.30 28.20
C LEU A 62 8.50 7.83 29.58
N LYS A 63 9.82 7.87 29.83
CA LYS A 63 10.43 7.72 31.14
C LYS A 63 11.34 8.91 31.38
N GLN A 64 11.01 9.71 32.40
CA GLN A 64 11.77 10.91 32.77
C GLN A 64 12.66 10.61 33.98
N GLU A 65 13.94 10.94 33.87
CA GLU A 65 14.94 10.90 34.95
C GLU A 65 15.70 12.24 34.97
N GLY A 66 15.29 13.15 35.84
CA GLY A 66 15.78 14.54 35.84
C GLY A 66 15.41 15.26 34.54
N SER A 67 16.41 15.80 33.82
CA SER A 67 16.24 16.44 32.51
C SER A 67 16.29 15.48 31.33
N ARG A 68 16.55 14.21 31.58
CA ARG A 68 16.63 13.17 30.55
C ARG A 68 15.29 12.47 30.38
N ILE A 69 14.82 12.39 29.12
CA ILE A 69 13.62 11.67 28.75
C ILE A 69 14.03 10.53 27.81
N THR A 70 13.64 9.32 28.16
CA THR A 70 13.87 8.10 27.34
C THR A 70 12.54 7.45 27.01
N GLY A 71 12.56 6.45 26.12
CA GLY A 71 11.36 5.72 25.75
C GLY A 71 11.17 5.61 24.25
N SER A 72 9.91 5.63 23.80
CA SER A 72 9.57 5.42 22.40
C SER A 72 8.39 6.27 21.92
N ILE A 73 8.36 6.48 20.60
CA ILE A 73 7.27 7.16 19.90
C ILE A 73 6.78 6.22 18.80
N ARG A 74 5.49 5.95 18.77
CA ARG A 74 4.87 5.18 17.69
C ARG A 74 3.91 6.08 16.91
N VAL A 75 4.19 6.25 15.62
CA VAL A 75 3.34 7.03 14.71
C VAL A 75 2.92 6.12 13.56
N THR A 76 1.65 5.75 13.52
CA THR A 76 1.13 4.80 12.53
C THR A 76 1.96 3.49 12.52
N GLN A 77 2.65 3.17 11.40
CA GLN A 77 3.51 2.00 11.26
C GLN A 77 4.94 2.19 11.78
N PHE A 78 5.33 3.41 12.16
CA PHE A 78 6.70 3.75 12.52
C PHE A 78 6.91 3.74 14.03
N TYR A 79 7.98 3.10 14.47
CA TYR A 79 8.40 3.03 15.86
C TYR A 79 9.79 3.66 16.01
N TYR A 80 9.85 4.73 16.78
CA TYR A 80 11.06 5.49 17.04
C TYR A 80 11.52 5.31 18.48
N LEU A 81 12.80 5.05 18.69
CA LEU A 81 13.41 5.14 20.02
C LEU A 81 13.84 6.59 20.27
N ILE A 82 13.61 7.10 21.46
CA ILE A 82 14.09 8.44 21.86
C ILE A 82 15.59 8.35 22.04
N THR A 83 16.33 9.04 21.17
CA THR A 83 17.80 9.04 21.13
C THR A 83 18.41 10.32 21.71
N ASP A 84 17.63 11.40 21.74
CA ASP A 84 18.04 12.68 22.32
C ASP A 84 16.85 13.37 23.00
N SER A 85 17.13 14.06 24.11
CA SER A 85 16.11 14.77 24.87
C SER A 85 16.69 15.86 25.77
N THR A 86 15.92 16.92 25.96
CA THR A 86 16.24 17.99 26.91
C THR A 86 14.97 18.52 27.58
N GLY A 87 15.07 19.02 28.81
CA GLY A 87 13.99 19.69 29.50
C GLY A 87 13.20 18.77 30.44
N GLY A 88 11.96 19.18 30.73
CA GLY A 88 11.08 18.52 31.69
C GLY A 88 9.60 18.92 31.50
N PRO A 89 8.76 18.76 32.51
CA PRO A 89 7.31 19.00 32.41
C PRO A 89 6.92 20.40 31.92
N GLU A 90 7.68 21.44 32.31
CA GLU A 90 7.41 22.82 31.90
C GLU A 90 7.79 23.14 30.46
N GLY A 91 8.66 22.30 29.87
CA GLY A 91 9.07 22.40 28.49
C GLY A 91 10.15 21.37 28.17
N PHE A 92 9.95 20.58 27.10
CA PHE A 92 10.87 19.53 26.68
C PHE A 92 11.03 19.49 25.16
N THR A 93 12.15 18.93 24.74
CA THR A 93 12.38 18.49 23.36
C THR A 93 12.77 17.02 23.38
N ILE A 94 12.22 16.23 22.47
CA ILE A 94 12.62 14.83 22.24
C ILE A 94 12.88 14.59 20.76
N THR A 95 13.91 13.82 20.44
CA THR A 95 14.18 13.31 19.09
C THR A 95 14.10 11.80 19.11
N GLY A 96 13.17 11.28 18.33
CA GLY A 96 13.04 9.84 18.08
C GLY A 96 13.76 9.46 16.80
N THR A 97 14.51 8.35 16.82
CA THR A 97 15.20 7.80 15.65
C THR A 97 14.77 6.36 15.40
N MET A 98 14.54 6.03 14.14
CA MET A 98 14.24 4.69 13.65
C MET A 98 15.26 4.32 12.58
N LYS A 99 15.88 3.14 12.70
CA LYS A 99 16.76 2.59 11.66
C LYS A 99 15.92 2.02 10.52
N ASP A 100 16.18 2.47 9.29
CA ASP A 100 15.47 2.03 8.07
C ASP A 100 16.44 1.38 7.05
N GLY A 101 17.40 0.63 7.53
CA GLY A 101 18.39 -0.12 6.73
C GLY A 101 19.40 0.76 5.98
N LYS A 102 18.94 1.66 5.11
CA LYS A 102 19.81 2.53 4.28
C LYS A 102 19.98 3.95 4.83
N SER A 103 19.05 4.41 5.65
CA SER A 103 19.11 5.75 6.27
C SER A 103 18.28 5.78 7.55
N ASP A 104 18.77 6.48 8.56
CA ASP A 104 17.99 6.69 9.77
C ASP A 104 16.91 7.74 9.51
N ARG A 105 15.68 7.44 9.97
CA ARG A 105 14.60 8.42 10.00
C ARG A 105 14.52 9.01 11.38
N SER A 106 14.37 10.32 11.49
CA SER A 106 14.20 11.02 12.75
C SER A 106 12.92 11.86 12.76
N VAL A 107 12.35 11.99 13.96
CA VAL A 107 11.23 12.89 14.27
C VAL A 107 11.58 13.70 15.49
N LYS A 108 11.22 14.99 15.47
CA LYS A 108 11.43 15.90 16.61
C LYS A 108 10.10 16.39 17.12
N TYR A 109 9.94 16.35 18.43
CA TYR A 109 8.79 16.90 19.13
C TYR A 109 9.24 17.87 20.22
N GLU A 110 8.52 18.96 20.35
CA GLU A 110 8.63 19.90 21.45
C GLU A 110 7.31 19.89 22.21
N GLY A 111 7.33 20.07 23.52
CA GLY A 111 6.07 20.02 24.26
C GLY A 111 6.22 20.42 25.72
N LYS A 112 5.09 20.42 26.41
CA LYS A 112 4.97 20.66 27.85
C LYS A 112 3.79 19.91 28.43
N LEU A 113 3.82 19.67 29.74
CA LEU A 113 2.71 19.13 30.50
C LEU A 113 1.83 20.27 30.97
N VAL A 114 0.53 20.20 30.72
CA VAL A 114 -0.46 21.17 31.16
C VAL A 114 -1.55 20.42 31.92
N GLY A 115 -1.51 20.41 33.22
CA GLY A 115 -2.36 19.54 34.02
C GLY A 115 -2.07 18.06 33.75
N ASP A 116 -3.06 17.33 33.28
CA ASP A 116 -2.94 15.91 32.88
C ASP A 116 -2.83 15.71 31.36
N GLU A 117 -2.55 16.76 30.62
CA GLU A 117 -2.43 16.73 29.16
C GLU A 117 -1.00 17.01 28.71
N LEU A 118 -0.52 16.26 27.74
CA LEU A 118 0.77 16.49 27.13
C LEU A 118 0.57 17.26 25.81
N HIS A 119 0.85 18.56 25.83
CA HIS A 119 0.79 19.44 24.67
C HIS A 119 2.07 19.29 23.88
N ILE A 120 1.97 18.90 22.61
CA ILE A 120 3.10 18.52 21.77
C ILE A 120 3.01 19.23 20.44
N ALA A 121 4.15 19.61 19.91
CA ALA A 121 4.28 20.21 18.59
C ALA A 121 5.39 19.51 17.78
N THR A 122 5.18 19.36 16.48
CA THR A 122 6.18 18.79 15.56
C THR A 122 6.11 19.46 14.19
N ARG A 123 7.21 19.35 13.42
CA ARG A 123 7.27 19.73 12.00
C ARG A 123 7.69 18.53 11.18
N ARG A 124 6.98 18.25 10.10
CA ARG A 124 7.35 17.17 9.16
C ARG A 124 8.64 17.48 8.37
N ARG A 125 8.90 18.77 8.13
CA ARG A 125 10.10 19.32 7.49
C ARG A 125 10.38 20.69 8.11
N PRO A 126 11.61 21.22 8.06
CA PRO A 126 11.96 22.51 8.67
C PRO A 126 11.08 23.68 8.22
N ASP A 127 10.66 23.67 6.96
CA ASP A 127 9.80 24.69 6.31
C ASP A 127 8.29 24.40 6.43
N ALA A 128 7.91 23.25 6.97
CA ALA A 128 6.50 22.90 7.13
C ALA A 128 5.83 23.64 8.29
N PRO A 129 4.51 23.88 8.24
CA PRO A 129 3.76 24.41 9.38
C PRO A 129 3.94 23.55 10.63
N LEU A 130 3.95 24.19 11.79
CA LEU A 130 3.92 23.50 13.06
C LEU A 130 2.59 22.75 13.20
N THR A 131 2.67 21.47 13.54
CA THR A 131 1.49 20.66 13.86
C THR A 131 1.43 20.51 15.38
N GLU A 132 0.39 21.05 16.00
CA GLU A 132 0.13 20.90 17.42
C GLU A 132 -0.84 19.75 17.67
N MET A 133 -0.66 19.05 18.78
CA MET A 133 -1.51 17.94 19.21
C MET A 133 -1.53 17.84 20.72
N VAL A 134 -2.61 17.28 21.27
CA VAL A 134 -2.74 17.00 22.68
C VAL A 134 -2.80 15.50 22.88
N ALA A 135 -1.90 14.98 23.73
CA ALA A 135 -1.91 13.58 24.14
C ALA A 135 -2.46 13.47 25.58
N HIS A 136 -3.33 12.49 25.77
CA HIS A 136 -3.89 12.13 27.06
C HIS A 136 -3.22 10.87 27.61
N ARG A 137 -3.32 10.66 28.92
CA ARG A 137 -2.82 9.43 29.55
C ARG A 137 -3.46 8.20 28.91
N ALA A 138 -2.62 7.25 28.55
CA ALA A 138 -3.02 5.95 27.98
C ALA A 138 -2.81 4.84 29.02
N HIS A 139 -3.51 3.72 28.84
CA HIS A 139 -3.33 2.57 29.71
C HIS A 139 -1.92 1.99 29.59
N LEU A 140 -1.47 1.32 30.65
CA LEU A 140 -0.19 0.63 30.65
C LEU A 140 -0.15 -0.41 29.51
N GLY A 141 0.88 -0.33 28.67
CA GLY A 141 1.03 -1.19 27.50
C GLY A 141 0.28 -0.75 26.24
N GLU A 142 -0.62 0.24 26.33
CA GLU A 142 -1.26 0.80 25.14
C GLU A 142 -0.20 1.46 24.23
N GLY A 143 -0.25 1.15 22.94
CA GLY A 143 0.77 1.59 21.99
C GLY A 143 2.08 0.79 22.00
N ALA A 144 2.23 -0.19 22.88
CA ALA A 144 3.34 -1.12 22.82
C ALA A 144 3.29 -1.93 21.51
N LEU A 145 4.47 -2.34 21.02
CA LEU A 145 4.51 -3.32 19.93
C LEU A 145 3.89 -4.63 20.41
N PRO A 146 3.16 -5.34 19.56
CA PRO A 146 2.67 -6.67 19.91
C PRO A 146 3.85 -7.62 20.17
N ALA A 147 3.59 -8.69 20.92
CA ALA A 147 4.58 -9.72 21.13
C ALA A 147 5.03 -10.29 19.77
N ARG A 148 6.35 -10.45 19.61
CA ARG A 148 6.90 -10.95 18.35
C ARG A 148 6.50 -12.41 18.14
N ILE A 149 5.89 -12.70 16.99
CA ILE A 149 5.59 -14.06 16.52
C ILE A 149 6.77 -14.53 15.68
N PRO A 150 7.45 -15.64 16.02
CA PRO A 150 8.53 -16.15 15.19
C PRO A 150 8.08 -16.46 13.76
N PRO A 151 8.90 -16.15 12.74
CA PRO A 151 8.58 -16.53 11.37
C PRO A 151 8.51 -18.06 11.22
N PRO A 152 7.66 -18.59 10.31
CA PRO A 152 7.64 -20.02 10.02
C PRO A 152 8.94 -20.47 9.33
N ALA A 153 9.20 -21.77 9.32
CA ALA A 153 10.25 -22.34 8.49
C ALA A 153 9.91 -22.12 7.00
N LEU A 154 10.92 -21.73 6.21
CA LEU A 154 10.76 -21.54 4.78
C LEU A 154 10.48 -22.87 4.06
N HIS A 155 9.52 -22.84 3.16
CA HIS A 155 9.22 -23.89 2.19
C HIS A 155 8.64 -23.26 0.93
N LYS A 156 8.48 -24.03 -0.12
CA LYS A 156 7.90 -23.55 -1.36
C LYS A 156 6.38 -23.64 -1.30
N VAL A 157 5.70 -22.51 -1.46
CA VAL A 157 4.25 -22.44 -1.65
C VAL A 157 3.92 -22.92 -3.07
N PRO A 158 2.94 -23.82 -3.26
CA PRO A 158 2.55 -24.29 -4.59
C PRO A 158 2.08 -23.14 -5.50
N ASP A 159 2.42 -23.22 -6.79
CA ASP A 159 1.89 -22.32 -7.83
C ASP A 159 0.36 -22.44 -7.86
N ASN A 160 -0.32 -21.31 -7.78
CA ASN A 160 -1.77 -21.24 -7.79
C ASN A 160 -2.38 -21.23 -9.21
N GLY A 161 -1.54 -21.30 -10.26
CA GLY A 161 -1.96 -21.31 -11.65
C GLY A 161 -2.52 -20.00 -12.19
N LEU A 162 -2.50 -18.92 -11.41
CA LEU A 162 -3.03 -17.61 -11.78
C LEU A 162 -2.00 -16.74 -12.50
N ALA A 163 -2.45 -15.57 -12.97
CA ALA A 163 -1.59 -14.58 -13.65
C ALA A 163 -0.72 -15.19 -14.74
N ARG A 164 -1.29 -16.06 -15.60
CA ARG A 164 -0.55 -16.69 -16.71
C ARG A 164 -0.02 -15.68 -17.72
N THR A 165 -0.66 -14.52 -17.81
CA THR A 165 -0.15 -13.28 -18.39
C THR A 165 -0.13 -12.20 -17.33
N PRO A 166 0.59 -11.08 -17.51
CA PRO A 166 0.62 -10.01 -16.53
C PRO A 166 -0.79 -9.50 -16.18
N PRO A 167 -1.16 -9.34 -14.90
CA PRO A 167 -2.47 -8.81 -14.53
C PRO A 167 -2.73 -7.42 -15.12
N MET A 168 -3.95 -7.21 -15.61
CA MET A 168 -4.42 -5.91 -16.10
C MET A 168 -5.61 -5.44 -15.27
N GLY A 169 -5.61 -4.17 -14.87
CA GLY A 169 -6.67 -3.61 -14.03
C GLY A 169 -6.46 -2.16 -13.67
N TRP A 170 -7.00 -1.79 -12.53
CA TRP A 170 -6.90 -0.47 -11.93
C TRP A 170 -6.57 -0.59 -10.44
N ASN A 171 -5.89 0.42 -9.89
CA ASN A 171 -5.64 0.55 -8.46
C ASN A 171 -5.95 1.98 -8.00
N SER A 172 -6.55 2.11 -6.83
CA SER A 172 -7.09 3.38 -6.34
C SER A 172 -6.05 4.39 -5.86
N TRP A 173 -4.81 3.96 -5.54
CA TRP A 173 -3.91 4.76 -4.72
C TRP A 173 -3.46 6.07 -5.36
N ASN A 174 -2.92 6.02 -6.58
CA ASN A 174 -2.25 7.18 -7.18
C ASN A 174 -3.19 8.36 -7.42
N LYS A 175 -4.47 8.09 -7.75
CA LYS A 175 -5.46 9.16 -7.94
C LYS A 175 -6.22 9.53 -6.68
N PHE A 176 -6.64 8.54 -5.91
CA PHE A 176 -7.60 8.77 -4.82
C PHE A 176 -6.96 8.71 -3.44
N ALA A 177 -5.84 8.00 -3.27
CA ALA A 177 -5.23 7.74 -1.97
C ALA A 177 -6.32 7.31 -0.95
N GLY A 178 -6.30 7.82 0.27
CA GLY A 178 -7.30 7.51 1.29
C GLY A 178 -8.70 8.08 1.07
N ARG A 179 -8.98 8.76 -0.06
CA ARG A 179 -10.32 9.29 -0.39
C ARG A 179 -11.21 8.31 -1.13
N VAL A 180 -10.69 7.16 -1.55
CA VAL A 180 -11.48 6.11 -2.19
C VAL A 180 -12.55 5.57 -1.25
N ASP A 181 -13.74 5.27 -1.80
CA ASP A 181 -14.88 4.70 -1.11
C ASP A 181 -15.66 3.71 -2.02
N ASP A 182 -16.65 3.03 -1.46
CA ASP A 182 -17.50 2.06 -2.18
C ASP A 182 -18.14 2.67 -3.43
N ALA A 183 -18.69 3.87 -3.32
CA ALA A 183 -19.35 4.54 -4.44
C ALA A 183 -18.37 4.85 -5.58
N THR A 184 -17.17 5.30 -5.24
CA THR A 184 -16.09 5.52 -6.20
C THR A 184 -15.70 4.22 -6.88
N VAL A 185 -15.49 3.13 -6.14
CA VAL A 185 -15.10 1.83 -6.71
C VAL A 185 -16.18 1.30 -7.67
N ARG A 186 -17.47 1.40 -7.31
CA ARG A 186 -18.57 1.01 -8.21
C ARG A 186 -18.57 1.81 -9.49
N SER A 187 -18.40 3.14 -9.40
CA SER A 187 -18.38 3.99 -10.60
C SER A 187 -17.13 3.77 -11.48
N ILE A 188 -16.00 3.40 -10.89
CA ILE A 188 -14.80 2.99 -11.65
C ILE A 188 -15.04 1.64 -12.35
N ALA A 189 -15.68 0.68 -11.68
CA ALA A 189 -16.05 -0.59 -12.29
C ALA A 189 -17.03 -0.41 -13.46
N ASP A 190 -18.03 0.46 -13.32
CA ASP A 190 -18.95 0.83 -14.41
C ASP A 190 -18.22 1.47 -15.59
N ALA A 191 -17.29 2.40 -15.31
CA ALA A 191 -16.49 3.03 -16.35
C ALA A 191 -15.62 2.00 -17.08
N MET A 192 -14.90 1.13 -16.36
CA MET A 192 -14.07 0.07 -16.97
C MET A 192 -14.90 -0.88 -17.82
N ALA A 193 -16.11 -1.23 -17.38
CA ALA A 193 -17.01 -2.14 -18.09
C ALA A 193 -17.65 -1.52 -19.35
N SER A 194 -17.64 -0.19 -19.49
CA SER A 194 -18.36 0.51 -20.57
C SER A 194 -17.49 1.32 -21.54
N ASN A 195 -16.21 1.59 -21.18
CA ASN A 195 -15.34 2.45 -21.97
C ASN A 195 -14.36 1.70 -22.89
N GLY A 196 -14.47 0.37 -23.02
CA GLY A 196 -13.63 -0.46 -23.86
C GLY A 196 -12.40 -1.04 -23.14
N MET A 197 -12.11 -0.66 -21.90
CA MET A 197 -10.97 -1.22 -21.16
C MET A 197 -11.17 -2.69 -20.82
N LYS A 198 -12.38 -3.10 -20.43
CA LYS A 198 -12.70 -4.52 -20.18
C LYS A 198 -12.47 -5.36 -21.43
N GLU A 199 -12.92 -4.89 -22.59
CA GLU A 199 -12.73 -5.56 -23.88
C GLU A 199 -11.26 -5.57 -24.32
N ALA A 200 -10.44 -4.64 -23.81
CA ALA A 200 -9.00 -4.62 -24.02
C ALA A 200 -8.25 -5.57 -23.04
N GLY A 201 -8.94 -6.14 -22.04
CA GLY A 201 -8.38 -7.13 -21.12
C GLY A 201 -8.19 -6.67 -19.67
N TYR A 202 -8.57 -5.46 -19.32
CA TYR A 202 -8.53 -4.98 -17.93
C TYR A 202 -9.65 -5.64 -17.11
N LEU A 203 -9.26 -6.34 -16.05
CA LEU A 203 -10.22 -7.13 -15.27
C LEU A 203 -10.24 -6.78 -13.79
N TYR A 204 -9.11 -6.37 -13.21
CA TYR A 204 -9.00 -6.16 -11.77
C TYR A 204 -9.36 -4.72 -11.38
N ILE A 205 -10.19 -4.58 -10.35
CA ILE A 205 -10.47 -3.33 -9.65
C ILE A 205 -9.88 -3.47 -8.26
N ASN A 206 -8.73 -2.83 -8.01
CA ASN A 206 -7.99 -2.99 -6.77
C ASN A 206 -8.17 -1.77 -5.86
N ILE A 207 -8.71 -2.01 -4.67
CA ILE A 207 -8.77 -1.05 -3.58
C ILE A 207 -7.42 -1.14 -2.85
N ASP A 208 -6.69 -0.02 -2.80
CA ASP A 208 -5.46 0.10 -2.04
C ASP A 208 -5.74 0.34 -0.54
N ASP A 209 -4.75 0.75 0.24
CA ASP A 209 -4.80 1.02 1.68
C ASP A 209 -6.00 1.91 2.09
N THR A 210 -6.42 1.83 3.34
CA THR A 210 -7.43 2.67 4.00
C THR A 210 -8.89 2.17 3.91
N TRP A 211 -9.13 0.90 3.62
CA TRP A 211 -10.46 0.29 3.71
C TRP A 211 -10.73 -0.36 5.08
N GLU A 212 -9.67 -0.66 5.83
CA GLU A 212 -9.70 -1.43 7.06
C GLU A 212 -10.38 -0.64 8.19
N GLY A 213 -11.22 -1.31 8.99
CA GLY A 213 -12.00 -0.72 10.09
C GLY A 213 -11.58 -1.18 11.48
N GLY A 214 -10.56 -2.04 11.59
CA GLY A 214 -10.17 -2.70 12.83
C GLY A 214 -10.66 -4.14 12.89
N ARG A 215 -10.78 -4.71 14.11
CA ARG A 215 -11.21 -6.10 14.30
C ARG A 215 -12.38 -6.21 15.27
N ASP A 216 -13.21 -7.23 15.08
CA ASP A 216 -14.24 -7.59 16.05
C ASP A 216 -13.67 -8.36 17.26
N ALA A 217 -14.52 -8.71 18.22
CA ALA A 217 -14.13 -9.44 19.41
C ALA A 217 -13.58 -10.85 19.14
N GLN A 218 -13.84 -11.40 17.96
CA GLN A 218 -13.33 -12.70 17.49
C GLN A 218 -12.05 -12.56 16.68
N GLY A 219 -11.57 -11.32 16.45
CA GLY A 219 -10.37 -11.00 15.69
C GLY A 219 -10.60 -10.91 14.17
N ASN A 220 -11.83 -10.98 13.68
CA ASN A 220 -12.12 -10.83 12.25
C ASN A 220 -11.88 -9.39 11.82
N ILE A 221 -11.22 -9.21 10.68
CA ILE A 221 -11.03 -7.88 10.08
C ILE A 221 -12.37 -7.29 9.66
N LEU A 222 -12.58 -6.03 10.02
CA LEU A 222 -13.76 -5.25 9.65
C LEU A 222 -13.39 -4.20 8.60
N THR A 223 -14.39 -3.78 7.86
CA THR A 223 -14.29 -2.61 6.98
C THR A 223 -14.66 -1.33 7.73
N ASN A 224 -14.17 -0.18 7.27
CA ASN A 224 -14.57 1.12 7.81
C ASN A 224 -15.83 1.67 7.11
N LYS A 225 -16.28 2.87 7.53
CA LYS A 225 -17.52 3.47 7.00
C LYS A 225 -17.50 3.79 5.50
N LYS A 226 -16.32 3.89 4.88
CA LYS A 226 -16.21 4.09 3.43
C LYS A 226 -16.58 2.83 2.63
N PHE A 227 -16.46 1.66 3.26
CA PHE A 227 -16.72 0.36 2.66
C PHE A 227 -17.65 -0.46 3.56
N PRO A 228 -18.94 -0.11 3.64
CA PRO A 228 -19.86 -0.69 4.63
C PRO A 228 -20.12 -2.19 4.43
N ASP A 229 -19.96 -2.70 3.21
CA ASP A 229 -20.15 -4.12 2.88
C ASP A 229 -19.23 -4.52 1.71
N MET A 230 -18.07 -5.09 2.06
CA MET A 230 -17.07 -5.51 1.08
C MET A 230 -17.57 -6.66 0.20
N LYS A 231 -18.39 -7.55 0.76
CA LYS A 231 -18.96 -8.65 -0.02
C LYS A 231 -19.94 -8.14 -1.08
N ALA A 232 -20.84 -7.24 -0.71
CA ALA A 232 -21.78 -6.64 -1.66
C ALA A 232 -21.05 -5.82 -2.74
N LEU A 233 -19.89 -5.20 -2.40
CA LEU A 233 -19.05 -4.54 -3.38
C LEU A 233 -18.40 -5.55 -4.33
N ALA A 234 -17.88 -6.66 -3.82
CA ALA A 234 -17.32 -7.73 -4.65
C ALA A 234 -18.38 -8.33 -5.59
N ASP A 235 -19.56 -8.62 -5.09
CA ASP A 235 -20.67 -9.14 -5.90
C ASP A 235 -21.06 -8.14 -7.02
N TYR A 236 -21.04 -6.83 -6.72
CA TYR A 236 -21.28 -5.80 -7.73
C TYR A 236 -20.21 -5.79 -8.82
N VAL A 237 -18.93 -5.78 -8.44
CA VAL A 237 -17.81 -5.81 -9.39
C VAL A 237 -17.85 -7.07 -10.24
N HIS A 238 -18.16 -8.23 -9.64
CA HIS A 238 -18.34 -9.50 -10.35
C HIS A 238 -19.53 -9.45 -11.32
N SER A 239 -20.62 -8.77 -10.99
CA SER A 239 -21.77 -8.60 -11.89
C SER A 239 -21.43 -7.87 -13.19
N LYS A 240 -20.34 -7.07 -13.19
CA LYS A 240 -19.79 -6.41 -14.39
C LYS A 240 -18.82 -7.33 -15.16
N GLY A 241 -18.58 -8.55 -14.68
CA GLY A 241 -17.56 -9.47 -15.22
C GLY A 241 -16.14 -9.02 -14.93
N LEU A 242 -15.93 -8.25 -13.86
CA LEU A 242 -14.66 -7.78 -13.35
C LEU A 242 -14.29 -8.53 -12.06
N LYS A 243 -13.12 -8.28 -11.51
CA LYS A 243 -12.57 -8.92 -10.32
C LYS A 243 -12.20 -7.87 -9.28
N LEU A 244 -12.47 -8.14 -8.00
CA LEU A 244 -12.15 -7.21 -6.93
C LEU A 244 -10.86 -7.61 -6.22
N GLY A 245 -9.95 -6.64 -6.06
CA GLY A 245 -8.75 -6.78 -5.25
C GLY A 245 -8.75 -5.84 -4.06
N ILE A 246 -7.99 -6.21 -3.04
CA ILE A 246 -7.77 -5.40 -1.84
C ILE A 246 -6.29 -5.33 -1.46
N TYR A 247 -6.02 -4.58 -0.42
CA TYR A 247 -4.70 -4.34 0.15
C TYR A 247 -4.62 -4.82 1.60
N SER A 248 -3.45 -5.24 2.06
CA SER A 248 -3.13 -5.41 3.47
C SER A 248 -1.61 -5.35 3.70
N SER A 249 -1.17 -5.62 4.95
CA SER A 249 0.25 -5.67 5.30
C SER A 249 0.54 -6.73 6.37
N PRO A 250 1.77 -7.28 6.43
CA PRO A 250 2.17 -8.26 7.44
C PRO A 250 2.42 -7.66 8.83
N GLY A 251 2.46 -6.35 8.94
CA GLY A 251 2.63 -5.66 10.22
C GLY A 251 1.33 -5.48 10.99
N PRO A 252 1.41 -4.95 12.21
CA PRO A 252 0.21 -4.60 12.99
C PRO A 252 -0.57 -3.44 12.36
N ASN A 253 0.07 -2.64 11.52
CA ASN A 253 -0.57 -1.54 10.82
C ASN A 253 -0.14 -1.50 9.35
N THR A 254 -1.05 -1.04 8.49
CA THR A 254 -0.80 -0.70 7.09
C THR A 254 0.09 0.53 6.96
N CYS A 255 0.49 0.90 5.74
CA CYS A 255 1.30 2.10 5.49
C CYS A 255 0.58 3.39 5.91
N ALA A 256 -0.73 3.47 5.74
CA ALA A 256 -1.55 4.60 6.20
C ALA A 256 -1.96 4.49 7.69
N GLY A 257 -1.54 3.42 8.39
CA GLY A 257 -1.77 3.22 9.82
C GLY A 257 -3.14 2.66 10.15
N TYR A 258 -3.75 1.93 9.23
CA TYR A 258 -4.95 1.13 9.48
C TYR A 258 -4.58 -0.27 9.98
N GLU A 259 -5.56 -1.14 10.17
CA GLU A 259 -5.34 -2.49 10.68
C GLU A 259 -4.58 -3.36 9.67
N GLY A 260 -3.49 -4.01 10.12
CA GLY A 260 -2.74 -4.98 9.32
C GLY A 260 -3.07 -6.42 9.70
N SER A 261 -2.46 -7.39 9.01
CA SER A 261 -2.75 -8.82 9.20
C SER A 261 -1.90 -9.51 10.27
N TYR A 262 -1.06 -8.79 11.00
CA TYR A 262 -0.13 -9.37 11.96
C TYR A 262 -0.78 -10.34 12.95
N GLY A 263 -0.43 -11.63 12.89
CA GLY A 263 -0.98 -12.67 13.76
C GLY A 263 -2.37 -13.17 13.36
N HIS A 264 -2.96 -12.63 12.30
CA HIS A 264 -4.30 -12.96 11.81
C HIS A 264 -4.32 -13.42 10.34
N GLU A 265 -3.17 -13.72 9.74
CA GLU A 265 -3.04 -13.96 8.30
C GLU A 265 -3.99 -15.05 7.79
N ALA A 266 -4.14 -16.15 8.52
CA ALA A 266 -5.05 -17.24 8.16
C ALA A 266 -6.53 -16.82 8.27
N GLN A 267 -6.88 -16.06 9.31
CA GLN A 267 -8.23 -15.56 9.53
C GLN A 267 -8.62 -14.52 8.48
N ASP A 268 -7.69 -13.61 8.17
CA ASP A 268 -7.90 -12.57 7.16
C ASP A 268 -8.04 -13.18 5.77
N ALA A 269 -7.17 -14.12 5.38
CA ALA A 269 -7.29 -14.82 4.11
C ALA A 269 -8.65 -15.53 3.95
N HIS A 270 -9.15 -16.16 5.02
CA HIS A 270 -10.47 -16.77 5.03
C HIS A 270 -11.58 -15.72 4.83
N THR A 271 -11.50 -14.59 5.52
CA THR A 271 -12.44 -13.47 5.37
C THR A 271 -12.42 -12.92 3.94
N TYR A 272 -11.22 -12.72 3.36
CA TYR A 272 -11.08 -12.27 1.97
C TYR A 272 -11.72 -13.26 0.99
N ALA A 273 -11.52 -14.56 1.21
CA ALA A 273 -12.17 -15.58 0.41
C ALA A 273 -13.70 -15.55 0.52
N GLN A 274 -14.24 -15.35 1.73
CA GLN A 274 -15.69 -15.21 1.96
C GLN A 274 -16.28 -13.96 1.29
N TRP A 275 -15.55 -12.86 1.27
CA TRP A 275 -15.98 -11.64 0.58
C TRP A 275 -15.91 -11.77 -0.95
N GLY A 276 -15.21 -12.77 -1.46
CA GLY A 276 -15.07 -12.94 -2.90
C GLY A 276 -13.91 -12.14 -3.49
N ILE A 277 -12.85 -11.88 -2.73
CA ILE A 277 -11.66 -11.18 -3.21
C ILE A 277 -10.86 -12.04 -4.20
N ASP A 278 -10.34 -11.41 -5.25
CA ASP A 278 -9.61 -12.05 -6.36
C ASP A 278 -8.14 -11.64 -6.45
N TYR A 279 -7.73 -10.62 -5.70
CA TYR A 279 -6.38 -10.07 -5.72
C TYR A 279 -6.04 -9.47 -4.36
N LEU A 280 -4.84 -9.76 -3.85
CA LEU A 280 -4.30 -9.17 -2.62
C LEU A 280 -2.96 -8.48 -2.90
N LYS A 281 -2.89 -7.16 -2.74
CA LYS A 281 -1.63 -6.43 -2.60
C LYS A 281 -1.20 -6.48 -1.13
N TYR A 282 -0.01 -7.03 -0.87
CA TYR A 282 0.50 -7.22 0.49
C TYR A 282 1.80 -6.44 0.67
N ASP A 283 1.74 -5.36 1.44
CA ASP A 283 2.77 -4.33 1.51
C ASP A 283 3.60 -4.45 2.79
N TRP A 284 4.91 -4.27 2.69
CA TRP A 284 5.86 -4.41 3.81
C TRP A 284 5.79 -3.23 4.80
N CYS A 285 4.60 -2.93 5.31
CA CYS A 285 4.35 -1.88 6.27
C CYS A 285 4.20 -2.44 7.68
N GLY A 286 4.68 -1.70 8.68
CA GLY A 286 4.57 -2.09 10.09
C GLY A 286 5.40 -3.31 10.50
N ALA A 287 5.85 -4.14 9.57
CA ALA A 287 6.58 -5.37 9.85
C ALA A 287 8.03 -5.14 10.28
N ARG A 288 8.67 -4.08 9.80
CA ARG A 288 10.10 -3.77 10.06
C ARG A 288 10.45 -3.57 11.54
N THR A 289 9.48 -3.26 12.36
CA THR A 289 9.68 -3.10 13.81
C THR A 289 9.71 -4.44 14.54
N LEU A 290 9.26 -5.50 13.87
CA LEU A 290 9.12 -6.85 14.44
C LEU A 290 10.04 -7.87 13.79
N TYR A 291 10.40 -7.65 12.51
CA TYR A 291 11.15 -8.59 11.69
C TYR A 291 12.34 -7.94 11.00
N THR A 292 13.39 -8.71 10.77
CA THR A 292 14.54 -8.31 9.96
C THR A 292 14.23 -8.47 8.47
N ASP A 293 15.10 -7.92 7.62
CA ASP A 293 14.93 -8.09 6.16
C ASP A 293 15.11 -9.58 5.75
N GLU A 294 15.99 -10.32 6.40
CA GLU A 294 16.24 -11.76 6.14
C GLU A 294 15.03 -12.64 6.45
N GLU A 295 14.18 -12.21 7.36
CA GLU A 295 12.93 -12.91 7.73
C GLU A 295 11.77 -12.60 6.76
N MET A 296 11.92 -11.59 5.91
CA MET A 296 10.87 -11.12 4.99
C MET A 296 10.26 -12.24 4.12
N PRO A 297 11.04 -13.15 3.50
CA PRO A 297 10.45 -14.24 2.72
C PRO A 297 9.50 -15.11 3.53
N ALA A 298 9.88 -15.48 4.76
CA ALA A 298 9.06 -16.33 5.63
C ALA A 298 7.75 -15.63 6.05
N ILE A 299 7.79 -14.32 6.22
CA ILE A 299 6.60 -13.54 6.57
C ILE A 299 5.65 -13.43 5.36
N TYR A 300 6.17 -13.23 4.14
CA TYR A 300 5.34 -13.28 2.93
C TYR A 300 4.78 -14.69 2.68
N GLN A 301 5.58 -15.73 2.90
CA GLN A 301 5.14 -17.12 2.81
C GLN A 301 3.93 -17.39 3.73
N LYS A 302 3.91 -16.86 4.95
CA LYS A 302 2.81 -17.05 5.89
C LYS A 302 1.45 -16.62 5.30
N MET A 303 1.39 -15.49 4.60
CA MET A 303 0.19 -15.07 3.88
C MET A 303 -0.04 -15.93 2.62
N GLY A 304 1.01 -16.29 1.88
CA GLY A 304 0.91 -17.20 0.74
C GLY A 304 0.26 -18.54 1.10
N ASP A 305 0.69 -19.14 2.22
CA ASP A 305 0.09 -20.37 2.78
C ASP A 305 -1.38 -20.16 3.18
N ALA A 306 -1.67 -19.03 3.83
CA ALA A 306 -3.02 -18.70 4.25
C ALA A 306 -3.97 -18.54 3.06
N LEU A 307 -3.55 -17.87 1.99
CA LEU A 307 -4.32 -17.73 0.76
C LEU A 307 -4.52 -19.08 0.07
N SER A 308 -3.47 -19.90 -0.03
CA SER A 308 -3.54 -21.25 -0.61
C SER A 308 -4.54 -22.14 0.13
N ALA A 309 -4.55 -22.07 1.45
CA ALA A 309 -5.45 -22.87 2.30
C ALA A 309 -6.94 -22.50 2.13
N THR A 310 -7.27 -21.34 1.59
CA THR A 310 -8.66 -20.96 1.30
C THR A 310 -9.25 -21.67 0.08
N HIS A 311 -8.41 -22.22 -0.79
CA HIS A 311 -8.77 -22.78 -2.10
C HIS A 311 -9.48 -21.79 -3.04
N ARG A 312 -9.50 -20.49 -2.70
CA ARG A 312 -9.99 -19.45 -3.61
C ARG A 312 -8.84 -18.96 -4.49
N PRO A 313 -9.07 -18.76 -5.80
CA PRO A 313 -8.05 -18.24 -6.70
C PRO A 313 -7.82 -16.74 -6.47
N ILE A 314 -6.88 -16.39 -5.61
CA ILE A 314 -6.49 -15.01 -5.28
C ILE A 314 -5.09 -14.74 -5.84
N VAL A 315 -4.96 -13.73 -6.70
CA VAL A 315 -3.66 -13.24 -7.17
C VAL A 315 -2.92 -12.60 -5.99
N TYR A 316 -1.70 -13.03 -5.74
CA TYR A 316 -0.89 -12.53 -4.63
C TYR A 316 0.23 -11.61 -5.14
N SER A 317 0.13 -10.33 -4.79
CA SER A 317 1.04 -9.26 -5.19
C SER A 317 1.89 -8.81 -4.01
N LEU A 318 3.21 -9.01 -4.10
CA LEU A 318 4.16 -8.66 -3.05
C LEU A 318 4.64 -7.22 -3.23
N CYS A 319 4.47 -6.37 -2.19
CA CYS A 319 4.89 -4.98 -2.24
C CYS A 319 5.92 -4.70 -1.14
N GLN A 320 7.21 -4.85 -1.47
CA GLN A 320 8.35 -4.63 -0.55
C GLN A 320 9.46 -3.81 -1.21
N TYR A 321 9.15 -3.12 -2.31
CA TYR A 321 9.99 -2.10 -2.93
C TYR A 321 11.34 -2.61 -3.47
N GLY A 322 11.40 -3.87 -3.96
CA GLY A 322 12.62 -4.52 -4.46
C GLY A 322 13.61 -4.94 -3.36
N ARG A 323 13.20 -4.89 -2.10
CA ARG A 323 14.09 -5.27 -0.98
C ARG A 323 14.44 -6.75 -1.07
N LEU A 324 15.66 -7.06 -0.63
CA LEU A 324 16.19 -8.41 -0.57
C LEU A 324 16.10 -9.17 -1.91
N ASP A 325 16.19 -8.45 -3.03
CA ASP A 325 16.10 -9.04 -4.37
C ASP A 325 14.88 -9.97 -4.53
N VAL A 326 13.69 -9.47 -4.22
CA VAL A 326 12.42 -10.23 -4.18
C VAL A 326 12.19 -11.11 -5.41
N TRP A 327 12.68 -10.71 -6.56
CA TRP A 327 12.61 -11.50 -7.80
C TRP A 327 13.28 -12.87 -7.69
N LYS A 328 14.20 -13.07 -6.71
CA LYS A 328 14.85 -14.36 -6.45
C LYS A 328 14.01 -15.32 -5.61
N TRP A 329 13.10 -14.81 -4.80
CA TRP A 329 12.32 -15.62 -3.83
C TRP A 329 10.80 -15.42 -3.90
N GLY A 330 10.32 -14.35 -4.55
CA GLY A 330 8.90 -14.00 -4.56
C GLY A 330 7.99 -15.09 -5.09
N ALA A 331 8.43 -15.85 -6.10
CA ALA A 331 7.68 -16.99 -6.62
C ALA A 331 7.58 -18.14 -5.60
N ASP A 332 8.62 -18.37 -4.82
CA ASP A 332 8.66 -19.49 -3.86
C ASP A 332 7.72 -19.28 -2.67
N VAL A 333 7.36 -18.04 -2.36
CA VAL A 333 6.38 -17.71 -1.31
C VAL A 333 4.95 -17.53 -1.84
N GLY A 334 4.67 -17.96 -3.07
CA GLY A 334 3.35 -17.92 -3.70
C GLY A 334 3.04 -16.62 -4.43
N GLY A 335 4.00 -15.68 -4.56
CA GLY A 335 3.81 -14.41 -5.27
C GLY A 335 3.59 -14.59 -6.77
N ASN A 336 2.52 -14.01 -7.30
CA ASN A 336 2.26 -13.94 -8.73
C ASN A 336 2.94 -12.72 -9.39
N LEU A 337 3.20 -11.68 -8.62
CA LEU A 337 3.96 -10.51 -9.02
C LEU A 337 4.60 -9.86 -7.80
N TRP A 338 5.61 -9.05 -8.03
CA TRP A 338 6.34 -8.37 -6.96
C TRP A 338 6.91 -7.04 -7.40
N ARG A 339 6.74 -6.02 -6.57
CA ARG A 339 7.31 -4.70 -6.77
C ARG A 339 8.83 -4.77 -6.78
N THR A 340 9.43 -4.22 -7.80
CA THR A 340 10.89 -4.25 -8.01
C THR A 340 11.58 -2.97 -7.54
N THR A 341 10.82 -1.90 -7.32
CA THR A 341 11.32 -0.56 -6.97
C THR A 341 10.41 0.12 -5.95
N GLY A 342 10.84 1.26 -5.43
CA GLY A 342 9.98 2.23 -4.73
C GLY A 342 8.86 2.76 -5.62
N ASP A 343 7.94 3.54 -5.02
CA ASP A 343 6.73 4.00 -5.68
C ASP A 343 7.01 4.92 -6.87
N ILE A 344 6.26 4.70 -7.94
CA ILE A 344 6.23 5.56 -9.13
C ILE A 344 5.50 6.87 -8.83
N ARG A 345 5.87 7.91 -9.54
CA ARG A 345 5.17 9.19 -9.55
C ARG A 345 4.86 9.57 -10.98
N ASP A 346 3.80 10.33 -11.17
CA ASP A 346 3.41 10.88 -12.47
C ASP A 346 4.40 11.97 -12.92
N SER A 347 5.60 11.51 -13.31
CA SER A 347 6.65 12.35 -13.88
C SER A 347 7.59 11.52 -14.74
N TRP A 348 8.12 12.14 -15.80
CA TRP A 348 9.07 11.53 -16.71
C TRP A 348 10.29 10.91 -16.01
N ASP A 349 10.89 11.65 -15.06
CA ASP A 349 12.08 11.20 -14.32
C ASP A 349 11.78 9.93 -13.49
N SER A 350 10.62 9.88 -12.83
CA SER A 350 10.24 8.72 -12.04
C SER A 350 9.99 7.51 -12.93
N MET A 351 9.17 7.67 -13.97
CA MET A 351 8.82 6.61 -14.90
C MET A 351 10.06 6.03 -15.60
N THR A 352 10.94 6.88 -16.13
CA THR A 352 12.14 6.44 -16.85
C THR A 352 13.15 5.77 -15.93
N LYS A 353 13.38 6.32 -14.74
CA LYS A 353 14.27 5.71 -13.75
C LYS A 353 13.83 4.31 -13.37
N ILE A 354 12.53 4.12 -13.14
CA ILE A 354 11.94 2.84 -12.74
C ILE A 354 11.93 1.87 -13.93
N GLY A 355 11.34 2.26 -15.05
CA GLY A 355 11.10 1.37 -16.19
C GLY A 355 12.39 0.92 -16.88
N PHE A 356 13.27 1.84 -17.27
CA PHE A 356 14.54 1.49 -17.91
C PHE A 356 15.55 0.82 -16.96
N GLY A 357 15.29 0.85 -15.65
CA GLY A 357 16.05 0.12 -14.63
C GLY A 357 15.75 -1.39 -14.56
N GLN A 358 14.74 -1.91 -15.31
CA GLN A 358 14.29 -3.31 -15.20
C GLN A 358 15.09 -4.31 -16.06
N ASN A 359 16.10 -3.85 -16.80
CA ASN A 359 16.79 -4.68 -17.81
C ASN A 359 17.29 -6.03 -17.27
N ASP A 360 17.92 -6.03 -16.10
CA ASP A 360 18.60 -7.20 -15.55
C ASP A 360 17.66 -8.19 -14.85
N LEU A 361 16.35 -7.88 -14.81
CA LEU A 361 15.34 -8.66 -14.12
C LEU A 361 14.59 -9.65 -15.03
N ALA A 362 14.84 -9.62 -16.34
CA ALA A 362 14.09 -10.41 -17.33
C ALA A 362 14.07 -11.91 -17.02
N GLN A 363 15.16 -12.46 -16.52
CA GLN A 363 15.29 -13.89 -16.19
C GLN A 363 14.35 -14.39 -15.09
N TYR A 364 13.77 -13.49 -14.30
CA TYR A 364 12.90 -13.82 -13.17
C TYR A 364 11.41 -13.78 -13.53
N ALA A 365 11.06 -13.09 -14.63
CA ALA A 365 9.68 -13.04 -15.12
C ALA A 365 9.35 -14.29 -15.95
N LYS A 366 8.19 -14.87 -15.69
CA LYS A 366 7.63 -16.03 -16.41
C LYS A 366 6.11 -16.11 -16.18
N PRO A 367 5.38 -16.91 -16.97
CA PRO A 367 3.95 -17.11 -16.77
C PRO A 367 3.61 -17.49 -15.31
N GLY A 368 2.75 -16.69 -14.68
CA GLY A 368 2.38 -16.82 -13.27
C GLY A 368 3.21 -15.99 -12.28
N HIS A 369 4.31 -15.38 -12.75
CA HIS A 369 5.28 -14.70 -11.90
C HIS A 369 5.91 -13.50 -12.63
N TRP A 370 5.63 -12.26 -12.17
CA TRP A 370 5.97 -11.04 -12.91
C TRP A 370 6.73 -10.03 -12.07
N ASN A 371 7.74 -9.41 -12.69
CA ASN A 371 8.34 -8.18 -12.16
C ASN A 371 7.34 -7.03 -12.31
N ASP A 372 7.12 -6.30 -11.24
CA ASP A 372 6.18 -5.19 -11.17
C ASP A 372 6.94 -3.87 -10.93
N PRO A 373 7.13 -3.04 -11.96
CA PRO A 373 7.74 -1.73 -11.83
C PRO A 373 6.78 -0.66 -11.31
N ASP A 374 5.61 -1.05 -10.81
CA ASP A 374 4.51 -0.21 -10.33
C ASP A 374 3.48 0.16 -11.41
N MET A 375 2.47 0.91 -10.99
CA MET A 375 1.28 1.25 -11.76
C MET A 375 1.57 2.11 -13.00
N LEU A 376 0.58 2.16 -13.89
CA LEU A 376 0.54 3.11 -14.99
C LEU A 376 0.02 4.47 -14.50
N GLU A 377 0.81 5.51 -14.68
CA GLU A 377 0.44 6.90 -14.39
C GLU A 377 -0.32 7.60 -15.53
N ILE A 378 -0.67 6.87 -16.57
CA ILE A 378 -1.26 7.37 -17.83
C ILE A 378 -2.58 8.09 -17.56
N GLY A 379 -2.62 9.40 -17.87
CA GLY A 379 -3.80 10.23 -17.69
C GLY A 379 -3.91 10.93 -16.33
N ASN A 380 -2.89 10.87 -15.49
CA ASN A 380 -2.85 11.62 -14.23
C ASN A 380 -2.47 13.10 -14.41
N GLY A 381 -1.83 13.47 -15.54
CA GLY A 381 -1.60 14.85 -15.97
C GLY A 381 -0.21 15.41 -15.71
N GLY A 382 0.72 14.63 -15.16
CA GLY A 382 2.10 15.04 -14.90
C GLY A 382 3.05 14.77 -16.06
N MET A 383 2.61 14.02 -17.08
CA MET A 383 3.37 13.73 -18.29
C MET A 383 2.54 14.06 -19.55
N THR A 384 3.22 14.24 -20.68
CA THR A 384 2.59 14.43 -22.00
C THR A 384 2.07 13.12 -22.58
N ASP A 385 1.19 13.18 -23.60
CA ASP A 385 0.70 11.99 -24.30
C ASP A 385 1.83 11.18 -24.96
N ALA A 386 2.90 11.82 -25.42
CA ALA A 386 4.09 11.14 -25.95
C ALA A 386 4.81 10.34 -24.86
N GLU A 387 5.01 10.93 -23.69
CA GLU A 387 5.60 10.27 -22.52
C GLU A 387 4.72 9.14 -22.01
N TYR A 388 3.39 9.30 -22.01
CA TYR A 388 2.45 8.24 -21.66
C TYR A 388 2.47 7.07 -22.68
N ARG A 389 2.65 7.34 -23.97
CA ARG A 389 2.89 6.27 -24.97
C ARG A 389 4.19 5.53 -24.70
N THR A 390 5.25 6.27 -24.36
CA THR A 390 6.53 5.68 -23.95
C THR A 390 6.38 4.80 -22.72
N HIS A 391 5.63 5.27 -21.71
CA HIS A 391 5.30 4.50 -20.51
C HIS A 391 4.58 3.18 -20.86
N MET A 392 3.49 3.25 -21.61
CA MET A 392 2.72 2.06 -22.03
C MET A 392 3.57 1.09 -22.84
N SER A 393 4.40 1.58 -23.75
CA SER A 393 5.29 0.77 -24.58
C SER A 393 6.33 0.03 -23.72
N LEU A 394 6.96 0.74 -22.79
CA LEU A 394 7.98 0.17 -21.93
C LEU A 394 7.40 -0.90 -21.00
N TRP A 395 6.26 -0.63 -20.33
CA TRP A 395 5.58 -1.65 -19.52
C TRP A 395 5.16 -2.87 -20.34
N SER A 396 4.76 -2.66 -21.58
CA SER A 396 4.41 -3.77 -22.48
C SER A 396 5.63 -4.61 -22.91
N ILE A 397 6.74 -3.98 -23.21
CA ILE A 397 8.02 -4.68 -23.46
C ILE A 397 8.47 -5.44 -22.21
N LEU A 398 8.32 -4.86 -21.04
CA LEU A 398 8.72 -5.46 -19.76
C LEU A 398 7.82 -6.62 -19.32
N ALA A 399 6.72 -6.92 -20.01
CA ALA A 399 5.70 -7.84 -19.49
C ALA A 399 5.24 -7.47 -18.07
N ALA A 400 5.19 -6.18 -17.79
CA ALA A 400 4.79 -5.68 -16.49
C ALA A 400 3.27 -5.74 -16.31
N PRO A 401 2.76 -5.86 -15.08
CA PRO A 401 1.33 -5.65 -14.83
C PRO A 401 0.87 -4.30 -15.36
N LEU A 402 -0.29 -4.24 -16.01
CA LEU A 402 -0.89 -3.02 -16.53
C LEU A 402 -2.01 -2.57 -15.59
N LEU A 403 -1.65 -1.92 -14.49
CA LEU A 403 -2.57 -1.42 -13.48
C LEU A 403 -2.70 0.11 -13.62
N ALA A 404 -3.82 0.58 -14.19
CA ALA A 404 -4.10 2.01 -14.36
C ALA A 404 -4.28 2.70 -13.01
N GLY A 405 -3.62 3.84 -12.80
CA GLY A 405 -3.67 4.61 -11.56
C GLY A 405 -4.47 5.91 -11.65
N ASN A 406 -5.21 6.15 -12.73
CA ASN A 406 -5.96 7.38 -13.01
C ASN A 406 -7.47 7.26 -12.70
N ASP A 407 -8.22 8.33 -12.91
CA ASP A 407 -9.68 8.32 -12.82
C ASP A 407 -10.30 7.85 -14.15
N LEU A 408 -10.76 6.61 -14.20
CA LEU A 408 -11.32 6.00 -15.42
C LEU A 408 -12.64 6.66 -15.89
N ARG A 409 -13.29 7.46 -15.04
CA ARG A 409 -14.58 8.11 -15.33
C ARG A 409 -14.42 9.39 -16.17
N SER A 410 -13.21 9.92 -16.23
CA SER A 410 -12.93 11.23 -16.84
C SER A 410 -11.66 11.25 -17.69
N MET A 411 -11.42 10.18 -18.44
CA MET A 411 -10.26 10.09 -19.35
C MET A 411 -10.43 10.95 -20.59
N SER A 412 -9.31 11.55 -21.04
CA SER A 412 -9.25 12.15 -22.38
C SER A 412 -9.32 11.06 -23.47
N PRO A 413 -9.75 11.39 -24.69
CA PRO A 413 -9.68 10.44 -25.80
C PRO A 413 -8.27 9.88 -26.04
N ALA A 414 -7.23 10.69 -25.86
CA ALA A 414 -5.83 10.25 -25.99
C ALA A 414 -5.46 9.26 -24.88
N THR A 415 -5.79 9.53 -23.62
CA THR A 415 -5.59 8.61 -22.49
C THR A 415 -6.26 7.25 -22.74
N LEU A 416 -7.54 7.28 -23.17
CA LEU A 416 -8.27 6.06 -23.45
C LEU A 416 -7.64 5.29 -24.61
N ALA A 417 -7.26 5.96 -25.70
CA ALA A 417 -6.61 5.33 -26.85
C ALA A 417 -5.26 4.67 -26.47
N ILE A 418 -4.49 5.29 -25.57
CA ILE A 418 -3.23 4.71 -25.09
C ILE A 418 -3.53 3.45 -24.25
N LEU A 419 -4.43 3.53 -23.28
CA LEU A 419 -4.75 2.41 -22.38
C LEU A 419 -5.45 1.25 -23.09
N THR A 420 -6.13 1.48 -24.22
CA THR A 420 -6.89 0.45 -24.95
C THR A 420 -6.26 0.05 -26.28
N ASN A 421 -5.00 0.44 -26.58
CA ASN A 421 -4.31 0.01 -27.77
C ASN A 421 -4.07 -1.50 -27.74
N ARG A 422 -4.90 -2.23 -28.47
CA ARG A 422 -4.90 -3.71 -28.48
C ARG A 422 -3.61 -4.30 -29.04
N GLU A 423 -2.93 -3.63 -29.98
CA GLU A 423 -1.70 -4.12 -30.58
C GLU A 423 -0.53 -4.03 -29.57
N VAL A 424 -0.45 -2.96 -28.80
CA VAL A 424 0.53 -2.79 -27.73
C VAL A 424 0.21 -3.72 -26.54
N ILE A 425 -1.07 -3.85 -26.17
CA ILE A 425 -1.51 -4.80 -25.15
C ILE A 425 -1.20 -6.25 -25.55
N ALA A 426 -1.38 -6.61 -26.82
CA ALA A 426 -1.05 -7.96 -27.30
C ALA A 426 0.44 -8.29 -27.13
N VAL A 427 1.34 -7.31 -27.20
CA VAL A 427 2.73 -7.51 -26.82
C VAL A 427 2.84 -7.81 -25.32
N ASN A 428 2.20 -7.04 -24.46
CA ASN A 428 2.21 -7.28 -23.00
C ASN A 428 1.68 -8.67 -22.64
N GLN A 429 0.57 -9.06 -23.25
CA GLN A 429 -0.18 -10.29 -22.96
C GLN A 429 0.28 -11.52 -23.77
N ASP A 430 1.43 -11.43 -24.47
CA ASP A 430 1.95 -12.55 -25.24
C ASP A 430 2.24 -13.76 -24.35
N ARG A 431 1.73 -14.92 -24.77
CA ARG A 431 1.76 -16.20 -24.03
C ARG A 431 3.15 -16.79 -23.82
N GLU A 432 4.17 -16.34 -24.58
CA GLU A 432 5.57 -16.74 -24.35
C GLU A 432 6.02 -16.32 -22.95
N GLY A 433 5.41 -15.25 -22.42
CA GLY A 433 5.61 -14.81 -21.04
C GLY A 433 7.02 -14.35 -20.70
N LYS A 434 7.79 -13.95 -21.70
CA LYS A 434 9.16 -13.44 -21.53
C LYS A 434 9.16 -11.94 -21.40
N GLN A 435 9.90 -11.40 -20.44
CA GLN A 435 10.19 -9.98 -20.35
C GLN A 435 11.20 -9.59 -21.44
N GLY A 436 11.02 -8.41 -22.05
CA GLY A 436 11.99 -7.85 -22.99
C GLY A 436 13.24 -7.32 -22.30
N THR A 437 14.31 -7.21 -23.07
CA THR A 437 15.62 -6.71 -22.63
C THR A 437 16.12 -5.60 -23.53
N ARG A 438 17.02 -4.80 -23.02
CA ARG A 438 17.70 -3.75 -23.79
C ARG A 438 18.74 -4.36 -24.72
N ALA A 439 18.51 -4.26 -26.03
CA ALA A 439 19.42 -4.74 -27.05
C ALA A 439 20.53 -3.73 -27.38
N TRP A 440 20.22 -2.42 -27.26
CA TRP A 440 21.18 -1.37 -27.59
C TRP A 440 20.91 -0.10 -26.79
N LYS A 441 21.99 0.65 -26.50
CA LYS A 441 21.91 1.96 -25.84
C LYS A 441 23.07 2.86 -26.30
N SER A 442 22.75 4.10 -26.59
CA SER A 442 23.73 5.18 -26.78
C SER A 442 23.16 6.49 -26.20
N GLY A 443 23.80 7.00 -25.17
CA GLY A 443 23.28 8.16 -24.46
C GLY A 443 21.86 7.93 -23.93
N ASP A 444 20.93 8.78 -24.39
CA ASP A 444 19.52 8.72 -24.04
C ASP A 444 18.65 7.93 -25.02
N GLN A 445 19.24 7.31 -26.05
CA GLN A 445 18.54 6.46 -26.97
C GLN A 445 18.71 4.99 -26.57
N GLU A 446 17.62 4.23 -26.58
CA GLU A 446 17.62 2.82 -26.23
C GLU A 446 16.73 2.01 -27.18
N ILE A 447 17.16 0.78 -27.52
CA ILE A 447 16.35 -0.20 -28.26
C ILE A 447 16.13 -1.40 -27.35
N TRP A 448 14.87 -1.75 -27.20
CA TRP A 448 14.44 -2.89 -26.38
C TRP A 448 13.74 -3.91 -27.24
N VAL A 449 14.01 -5.18 -26.97
CA VAL A 449 13.48 -6.32 -27.75
C VAL A 449 12.82 -7.31 -26.82
N ARG A 450 11.60 -7.68 -27.14
CA ARG A 450 10.85 -8.74 -26.48
C ARG A 450 10.57 -9.88 -27.43
N PRO A 451 11.01 -11.13 -27.15
CA PRO A 451 10.58 -12.31 -27.89
C PRO A 451 9.07 -12.53 -27.69
N LEU A 452 8.39 -12.86 -28.79
CA LEU A 452 6.95 -13.15 -28.78
C LEU A 452 6.70 -14.57 -29.31
N SER A 453 5.51 -15.08 -29.04
CA SER A 453 5.08 -16.39 -29.57
C SER A 453 5.12 -16.44 -31.08
N GLY A 454 5.38 -17.65 -31.61
CA GLY A 454 5.50 -17.87 -33.08
C GLY A 454 6.80 -17.32 -33.69
N GLY A 455 7.81 -16.99 -32.86
CA GLY A 455 9.09 -16.47 -33.32
C GLY A 455 9.08 -14.98 -33.70
N ALA A 456 7.97 -14.28 -33.48
CA ALA A 456 7.89 -12.83 -33.64
C ALA A 456 8.68 -12.10 -32.54
N LYS A 457 8.95 -10.83 -32.78
CA LYS A 457 9.58 -9.94 -31.78
C LYS A 457 8.83 -8.62 -31.73
N ALA A 458 8.70 -8.03 -30.53
CA ALA A 458 8.41 -6.62 -30.37
C ALA A 458 9.75 -5.88 -30.24
N VAL A 459 9.92 -4.81 -30.99
CA VAL A 459 11.10 -3.95 -30.96
C VAL A 459 10.65 -2.53 -30.70
N ALA A 460 11.09 -1.96 -29.57
CA ALA A 460 10.75 -0.61 -29.18
C ALA A 460 12.01 0.28 -29.22
N PHE A 461 11.90 1.37 -29.95
CA PHE A 461 12.94 2.40 -30.12
C PHE A 461 12.53 3.59 -29.26
N PHE A 462 13.32 3.90 -28.25
CA PHE A 462 13.05 4.97 -27.30
C PHE A 462 14.04 6.13 -27.46
N ASN A 463 13.51 7.34 -27.42
CA ASN A 463 14.30 8.56 -27.27
C ASN A 463 13.95 9.22 -25.93
N ARG A 464 14.91 9.24 -25.02
CA ARG A 464 14.75 9.86 -23.70
C ARG A 464 15.26 11.30 -23.64
N ALA A 465 15.88 11.79 -24.73
CA ALA A 465 16.39 13.16 -24.81
C ALA A 465 15.25 14.19 -25.01
N GLY A 466 15.51 15.43 -24.62
CA GLY A 466 14.57 16.54 -24.79
C GLY A 466 14.46 17.11 -26.21
N GLY A 467 15.08 16.49 -27.21
CA GLY A 467 14.99 16.83 -28.63
C GLY A 467 14.85 15.57 -29.49
N ASP A 468 14.54 15.77 -30.78
CA ASP A 468 14.42 14.67 -31.74
C ASP A 468 15.75 13.92 -31.90
N ALA A 469 15.69 12.60 -32.02
CA ALA A 469 16.85 11.75 -32.22
C ALA A 469 16.63 10.72 -33.29
N LYS A 470 17.67 10.49 -34.13
CA LYS A 470 17.70 9.40 -35.09
C LYS A 470 18.26 8.14 -34.41
N VAL A 471 17.49 7.06 -34.43
CA VAL A 471 17.88 5.77 -33.85
C VAL A 471 17.90 4.73 -34.95
N SER A 472 18.95 3.92 -35.02
CA SER A 472 19.13 2.88 -36.05
C SER A 472 19.55 1.55 -35.43
N ILE A 473 19.20 0.45 -36.11
CA ILE A 473 19.66 -0.90 -35.76
C ILE A 473 19.86 -1.74 -37.03
N HIS A 474 20.90 -2.56 -37.06
CA HIS A 474 20.95 -3.66 -37.98
C HIS A 474 20.10 -4.81 -37.44
N TRP A 475 19.19 -5.31 -38.27
CA TRP A 475 18.27 -6.38 -37.87
C TRP A 475 19.00 -7.65 -37.41
N ALA A 476 20.17 -7.93 -37.97
CA ALA A 476 21.01 -9.05 -37.57
C ALA A 476 21.46 -8.97 -36.11
N ASP A 477 21.66 -7.76 -35.53
CA ASP A 477 22.09 -7.55 -34.13
C ASP A 477 21.05 -8.04 -33.12
N ILE A 478 19.79 -8.14 -33.58
CA ILE A 478 18.69 -8.67 -32.76
C ILE A 478 18.15 -10.00 -33.31
N GLY A 479 18.96 -10.68 -34.14
CA GLY A 479 18.67 -12.03 -34.68
C GLY A 479 17.49 -12.05 -35.66
N ILE A 480 17.36 -11.02 -36.50
CA ILE A 480 16.45 -10.95 -37.65
C ILE A 480 17.31 -10.89 -38.90
N THR A 481 17.40 -11.97 -39.62
CA THR A 481 18.30 -12.12 -40.79
C THR A 481 17.59 -12.05 -42.14
N ASP A 482 16.28 -12.34 -42.13
CA ASP A 482 15.48 -12.42 -43.35
C ASP A 482 14.50 -11.26 -43.44
N LYS A 483 14.04 -10.98 -44.67
CA LYS A 483 12.94 -10.04 -44.90
C LYS A 483 11.75 -10.44 -44.03
N SER A 484 11.30 -9.52 -43.19
CA SER A 484 10.23 -9.72 -42.23
C SER A 484 9.10 -8.72 -42.44
N HIS A 485 7.92 -9.07 -41.98
CA HIS A 485 6.78 -8.17 -41.92
C HIS A 485 6.94 -7.24 -40.69
N LEU A 486 6.84 -5.94 -40.93
CA LEU A 486 6.94 -4.90 -39.89
C LEU A 486 5.58 -4.24 -39.70
N ARG A 487 5.12 -4.14 -38.47
CA ARG A 487 3.88 -3.46 -38.07
C ARG A 487 4.17 -2.42 -37.04
N ASP A 488 3.88 -1.14 -37.33
CA ASP A 488 3.91 -0.08 -36.29
C ASP A 488 2.64 -0.17 -35.42
N LEU A 489 2.84 -0.41 -34.12
CA LEU A 489 1.76 -0.71 -33.20
C LEU A 489 1.03 0.55 -32.70
N TRP A 490 1.64 1.74 -32.86
CA TRP A 490 1.00 3.02 -32.54
C TRP A 490 0.29 3.65 -33.72
N LEU A 491 0.85 3.50 -34.93
CA LEU A 491 0.25 4.00 -36.16
C LEU A 491 -0.78 3.02 -36.76
N HIS A 492 -0.82 1.79 -36.27
CA HIS A 492 -1.66 0.71 -36.80
C HIS A 492 -1.43 0.48 -38.31
N GLN A 493 -0.17 0.56 -38.74
CA GLN A 493 0.21 0.49 -40.15
C GLN A 493 1.37 -0.49 -40.36
N ASP A 494 1.32 -1.15 -41.50
CA ASP A 494 2.45 -1.94 -41.96
C ASP A 494 3.55 -1.00 -42.48
N VAL A 495 4.78 -1.32 -42.12
CA VAL A 495 5.97 -0.59 -42.54
C VAL A 495 6.70 -1.39 -43.61
N GLU A 496 7.06 -0.75 -44.70
CA GLU A 496 7.84 -1.39 -45.75
C GLU A 496 9.20 -1.86 -45.20
N TRP A 497 9.62 -3.04 -45.59
CA TRP A 497 10.93 -3.58 -45.20
C TRP A 497 12.07 -2.73 -45.77
N PRO A 498 12.88 -2.03 -44.90
CA PRO A 498 13.87 -1.08 -45.39
C PRO A 498 15.19 -1.72 -45.83
N GLY A 499 15.31 -3.04 -45.80
CA GLY A 499 16.55 -3.75 -45.96
C GLY A 499 17.19 -4.19 -44.63
N PRO A 500 18.53 -4.39 -44.59
CA PRO A 500 19.20 -4.96 -43.41
C PRO A 500 19.27 -4.02 -42.22
N GLU A 501 19.01 -2.71 -42.40
CA GLU A 501 19.04 -1.70 -41.38
C GLU A 501 17.67 -0.98 -41.29
N TYR A 502 17.20 -0.72 -40.08
CA TYR A 502 16.07 0.16 -39.82
C TYR A 502 16.53 1.43 -39.11
N SER A 503 16.06 2.55 -39.59
CA SER A 503 16.39 3.86 -39.02
C SER A 503 15.14 4.72 -38.94
N VAL A 504 14.93 5.35 -37.80
CA VAL A 504 13.75 6.19 -37.56
C VAL A 504 14.12 7.42 -36.71
N THR A 505 13.52 8.55 -37.03
CA THR A 505 13.59 9.76 -36.18
C THR A 505 12.46 9.72 -35.16
N ILE A 506 12.80 9.84 -33.90
CA ILE A 506 11.87 9.76 -32.77
C ILE A 506 11.85 11.11 -32.07
N PRO A 507 10.68 11.72 -31.90
CA PRO A 507 10.55 12.99 -31.16
C PRO A 507 11.09 12.89 -29.72
N ALA A 508 11.30 14.05 -29.11
CA ALA A 508 11.64 14.14 -27.70
C ALA A 508 10.72 13.29 -26.83
N HIS A 509 11.29 12.48 -25.92
CA HIS A 509 10.59 11.56 -25.00
C HIS A 509 9.67 10.53 -25.67
N GLY A 510 9.83 10.34 -26.99
CA GLY A 510 8.98 9.50 -27.82
C GLY A 510 9.41 8.04 -27.90
N VAL A 511 8.55 7.26 -28.56
CA VAL A 511 8.77 5.84 -28.86
C VAL A 511 8.21 5.48 -30.23
N VAL A 512 8.92 4.60 -30.94
CA VAL A 512 8.38 3.81 -32.05
C VAL A 512 8.40 2.35 -31.62
N MET A 513 7.30 1.66 -31.79
CA MET A 513 7.16 0.26 -31.37
C MET A 513 6.68 -0.60 -32.52
N LEU A 514 7.52 -1.54 -32.95
CA LEU A 514 7.26 -2.42 -34.06
C LEU A 514 7.03 -3.85 -33.60
N ARG A 515 6.08 -4.54 -34.23
CA ARG A 515 6.04 -5.99 -34.25
C ARG A 515 6.73 -6.47 -35.50
N VAL A 516 7.71 -7.36 -35.33
CA VAL A 516 8.48 -7.97 -36.41
C VAL A 516 8.12 -9.44 -36.46
N SER A 517 7.63 -9.92 -37.60
CA SER A 517 7.25 -11.32 -37.80
C SER A 517 7.69 -11.80 -39.21
N ARG A 518 7.83 -13.13 -39.35
CA ARG A 518 8.10 -13.75 -40.63
C ARG A 518 6.90 -13.69 -41.55
#